data_66b3d5179f55c7f8e97c30af4012a639
#
_entry.id   66b3d5179f55c7f8e97c30af4012a639
#
_cell.length_a   1.000
_cell.length_b   1.000
_cell.length_c   1.000
_cell.angle_alpha   90.00
_cell.angle_beta   90.00
_cell.angle_gamma   90.00
#
_symmetry.space_group_name_H-M   'P 1'
#
loop_
_entity.id
_entity.type
_entity.pdbx_description
1 polymer ?
#
loop_
_entity_poly.entity_id
_entity_poly.type
_entity_poly.pdbx_seq_one_letter_code
_entity_poly.pdbx_strand_id
1 'polypeptide(L)'
;IKGEELNLLIGSRPFRDDAVSNKVKLNIMAILNEKYGIVEDDFVSAELEAVPAFKAQDVGFDRSMVGSYGQDDRVCAYTALQAILKCKDPKKTCMTILTDKEETGSDGNTGLNSSYLPYFIADLAKVYGLEGRNVISASECLSADVNAAYDPTFSEPFEIRNSSQINKHKVSSGYDRHTA
;
A
#
# COMPACT_ATOMS: atom_id res chain seq x y z
N ILE A 1 9.60 -13.30 13.67
CA ILE A 1 9.76 -14.26 12.57
C ILE A 1 10.20 -13.44 11.35
N LYS A 2 11.28 -13.82 10.74
CA LYS A 2 11.77 -13.15 9.53
C LYS A 2 10.94 -13.58 8.33
N GLY A 3 10.76 -12.69 7.36
CA GLY A 3 9.98 -12.98 6.16
C GLY A 3 10.49 -14.19 5.38
N GLU A 4 11.82 -14.34 5.30
CA GLU A 4 12.50 -15.45 4.62
C GLU A 4 12.26 -16.82 5.28
N GLU A 5 11.82 -16.83 6.54
CA GLU A 5 11.52 -18.04 7.30
C GLU A 5 10.03 -18.42 7.23
N LEU A 6 9.19 -17.61 6.57
CA LEU A 6 7.77 -17.86 6.42
C LEU A 6 7.51 -18.81 5.25
N ASN A 7 7.16 -20.05 5.56
CA ASN A 7 6.68 -21.01 4.59
C ASN A 7 5.16 -21.17 4.73
N LEU A 8 4.44 -20.89 3.65
CA LEU A 8 3.00 -21.06 3.62
C LEU A 8 2.64 -22.46 3.12
N LEU A 9 1.93 -23.23 3.95
CA LEU A 9 1.36 -24.47 3.53
C LEU A 9 0.10 -24.22 2.70
N ILE A 10 0.22 -24.29 1.37
CA ILE A 10 -0.88 -24.05 0.43
C ILE A 10 -1.76 -25.27 0.17
N GLY A 11 -1.29 -26.46 0.49
CA GLY A 11 -2.06 -27.70 0.34
C GLY A 11 -1.19 -28.94 0.42
N SER A 12 -1.83 -30.09 0.64
CA SER A 12 -1.17 -31.41 0.72
C SER A 12 -1.91 -32.52 -0.03
N ARG A 13 -3.16 -32.26 -0.48
CA ARG A 13 -3.96 -33.27 -1.17
C ARG A 13 -3.47 -33.46 -2.60
N PRO A 14 -3.12 -34.70 -3.01
CA PRO A 14 -2.71 -34.97 -4.38
C PRO A 14 -3.91 -34.97 -5.35
N PHE A 15 -3.66 -34.63 -6.58
CA PHE A 15 -4.58 -34.87 -7.70
C PHE A 15 -4.82 -36.37 -7.90
N ARG A 16 -6.04 -36.76 -8.26
CA ARG A 16 -6.46 -38.15 -8.35
C ARG A 16 -6.20 -38.75 -9.76
N ASP A 17 -4.96 -38.71 -10.16
CA ASP A 17 -4.52 -39.37 -11.38
C ASP A 17 -3.11 -39.93 -11.15
N ASP A 18 -2.93 -41.21 -11.33
CA ASP A 18 -1.65 -41.88 -11.08
C ASP A 18 -0.63 -41.70 -12.22
N ALA A 19 -1.07 -41.26 -13.37
CA ALA A 19 -0.23 -41.03 -14.54
C ALA A 19 0.51 -39.66 -14.51
N VAL A 20 0.13 -38.74 -13.60
CA VAL A 20 0.71 -37.39 -13.56
C VAL A 20 1.74 -37.20 -12.43
N SER A 21 2.74 -36.37 -12.69
CA SER A 21 3.70 -35.92 -11.69
C SER A 21 3.21 -34.68 -10.97
N ASN A 22 3.89 -34.27 -9.89
CA ASN A 22 3.58 -33.05 -9.14
C ASN A 22 2.11 -32.92 -8.69
N LYS A 23 1.54 -34.05 -8.26
CA LYS A 23 0.11 -34.17 -7.97
C LYS A 23 -0.46 -33.10 -7.02
N VAL A 24 0.29 -32.65 -6.01
CA VAL A 24 -0.16 -31.60 -5.10
C VAL A 24 -0.25 -30.26 -5.83
N LYS A 25 0.79 -29.88 -6.57
CA LYS A 25 0.76 -28.66 -7.41
C LYS A 25 -0.43 -28.68 -8.37
N LEU A 26 -0.61 -29.79 -9.07
CA LEU A 26 -1.70 -29.93 -10.04
C LEU A 26 -3.09 -29.80 -9.39
N ASN A 27 -3.28 -30.36 -8.19
CA ASN A 27 -4.54 -30.20 -7.46
C ASN A 27 -4.79 -28.74 -7.03
N ILE A 28 -3.77 -28.02 -6.58
CA ILE A 28 -3.89 -26.60 -6.26
C ILE A 28 -4.22 -25.79 -7.52
N MET A 29 -3.54 -26.04 -8.61
CA MET A 29 -3.82 -25.39 -9.90
C MET A 29 -5.25 -25.64 -10.38
N ALA A 30 -5.76 -26.88 -10.23
CA ALA A 30 -7.14 -27.20 -10.58
C ALA A 30 -8.15 -26.40 -9.71
N ILE A 31 -7.89 -26.26 -8.40
CA ILE A 31 -8.72 -25.46 -7.49
C ILE A 31 -8.70 -23.98 -7.87
N LEU A 32 -7.53 -23.44 -8.19
CA LEU A 32 -7.39 -22.03 -8.60
C LEU A 32 -8.08 -21.77 -9.93
N ASN A 33 -7.96 -22.69 -10.88
CA ASN A 33 -8.65 -22.60 -12.15
C ASN A 33 -10.17 -22.67 -11.99
N GLU A 34 -10.68 -23.62 -11.21
CA GLU A 34 -12.12 -23.78 -10.95
C GLU A 34 -12.73 -22.52 -10.30
N LYS A 35 -12.02 -21.92 -9.33
CA LYS A 35 -12.53 -20.78 -8.55
C LYS A 35 -12.33 -19.43 -9.21
N TYR A 36 -11.23 -19.24 -9.93
CA TYR A 36 -10.76 -17.92 -10.37
C TYR A 36 -10.39 -17.89 -11.87
N GLY A 37 -10.40 -19.01 -12.57
CA GLY A 37 -9.97 -19.09 -13.96
C GLY A 37 -8.44 -18.98 -14.15
N ILE A 38 -7.67 -19.05 -13.08
CA ILE A 38 -6.20 -18.90 -13.10
C ILE A 38 -5.57 -20.16 -13.73
N VAL A 39 -4.62 -19.96 -14.63
CA VAL A 39 -3.79 -20.99 -15.25
C VAL A 39 -2.32 -20.83 -14.87
N GLU A 40 -1.47 -21.80 -15.17
CA GLU A 40 -0.06 -21.77 -14.77
C GLU A 40 0.69 -20.57 -15.37
N ASP A 41 0.37 -20.17 -16.58
CA ASP A 41 1.00 -19.03 -17.26
C ASP A 41 0.75 -17.69 -16.55
N ASP A 42 -0.35 -17.56 -15.82
CA ASP A 42 -0.64 -16.36 -15.04
C ASP A 42 0.39 -16.11 -13.94
N PHE A 43 1.03 -17.16 -13.43
CA PHE A 43 2.06 -17.04 -12.39
C PHE A 43 3.40 -16.53 -12.91
N VAL A 44 3.64 -16.50 -14.20
CA VAL A 44 4.90 -16.00 -14.79
C VAL A 44 5.09 -14.51 -14.49
N SER A 45 3.99 -13.75 -14.45
CA SER A 45 3.98 -12.32 -14.17
C SER A 45 3.24 -11.94 -12.88
N ALA A 46 2.79 -12.94 -12.10
CA ALA A 46 2.05 -12.68 -10.87
C ALA A 46 2.97 -12.17 -9.75
N GLU A 47 2.50 -11.19 -9.04
CA GLU A 47 3.02 -10.78 -7.75
C GLU A 47 2.11 -11.36 -6.66
N LEU A 48 2.68 -12.17 -5.78
CA LEU A 48 1.95 -12.89 -4.73
C LEU A 48 2.37 -12.39 -3.36
N GLU A 49 1.41 -11.94 -2.59
CA GLU A 49 1.62 -11.46 -1.24
C GLU A 49 0.81 -12.27 -0.23
N ALA A 50 1.47 -12.68 0.85
CA ALA A 50 0.79 -13.32 1.97
C ALA A 50 0.51 -12.27 3.05
N VAL A 51 -0.76 -11.99 3.28
CA VAL A 51 -1.20 -10.98 4.22
C VAL A 51 -2.08 -11.56 5.32
N PRO A 52 -2.10 -10.97 6.54
CA PRO A 52 -3.02 -11.38 7.59
C PRO A 52 -4.49 -11.24 7.16
N ALA A 53 -5.30 -12.24 7.48
CA ALA A 53 -6.72 -12.30 7.11
C ALA A 53 -7.67 -11.81 8.20
N PHE A 54 -7.17 -11.32 9.33
CA PHE A 54 -8.01 -10.80 10.40
C PHE A 54 -8.67 -9.45 10.01
N LYS A 55 -9.83 -9.21 10.57
CA LYS A 55 -10.56 -7.95 10.37
C LYS A 55 -10.07 -6.88 11.34
N ALA A 56 -10.35 -5.62 11.00
CA ALA A 56 -10.15 -4.52 11.93
C ALA A 56 -10.91 -4.75 13.24
N GLN A 57 -10.27 -4.46 14.36
CA GLN A 57 -10.82 -4.67 15.71
C GLN A 57 -10.51 -3.48 16.60
N ASP A 58 -11.38 -3.23 17.55
CA ASP A 58 -11.10 -2.27 18.61
C ASP A 58 -9.98 -2.79 19.53
N VAL A 59 -9.11 -1.89 19.96
CA VAL A 59 -7.99 -2.16 20.86
C VAL A 59 -8.11 -1.27 22.09
N GLY A 60 -7.79 -1.86 23.26
CA GLY A 60 -7.93 -1.24 24.57
C GLY A 60 -9.30 -1.56 25.21
N PHE A 61 -9.36 -1.50 26.53
CA PHE A 61 -10.63 -1.70 27.27
C PHE A 61 -11.65 -0.59 26.98
N ASP A 62 -11.16 0.59 26.69
CA ASP A 62 -11.95 1.76 26.31
C ASP A 62 -12.23 1.84 24.81
N ARG A 63 -11.73 0.88 24.01
CA ARG A 63 -11.89 0.80 22.56
C ARG A 63 -11.42 2.07 21.83
N SER A 64 -10.40 2.73 22.35
CA SER A 64 -9.91 4.02 21.84
C SER A 64 -9.02 3.89 20.61
N MET A 65 -8.60 2.70 20.25
CA MET A 65 -7.73 2.43 19.11
C MET A 65 -8.34 1.37 18.19
N VAL A 66 -7.89 1.34 16.96
CA VAL A 66 -8.27 0.32 15.97
C VAL A 66 -7.03 -0.45 15.55
N GLY A 67 -7.03 -1.75 15.78
CA GLY A 67 -6.01 -2.67 15.27
C GLY A 67 -6.43 -3.25 13.93
N SER A 68 -5.59 -3.10 12.92
CA SER A 68 -5.84 -3.64 11.58
C SER A 68 -4.52 -3.80 10.83
N TYR A 69 -4.47 -4.77 9.92
CA TYR A 69 -3.38 -4.86 8.96
C TYR A 69 -3.48 -3.71 7.94
N GLY A 70 -2.35 -3.10 7.64
CA GLY A 70 -2.24 -2.06 6.60
C GLY A 70 -2.79 -0.69 7.03
N GLN A 71 -2.82 -0.37 8.35
CA GLN A 71 -3.10 0.98 8.83
C GLN A 71 -2.09 1.98 8.28
N ASP A 72 -0.87 1.57 8.14
CA ASP A 72 0.16 2.20 7.36
C ASP A 72 0.10 1.61 5.93
N ASP A 73 -0.32 2.38 4.91
CA ASP A 73 -0.83 3.75 5.02
C ASP A 73 -2.29 3.89 4.50
N ARG A 74 -3.15 2.95 4.83
CA ARG A 74 -4.58 3.04 4.45
C ARG A 74 -5.31 4.22 5.08
N VAL A 75 -4.81 4.70 6.22
CA VAL A 75 -5.40 5.86 6.91
C VAL A 75 -5.25 7.12 6.07
N CYS A 76 -4.05 7.44 5.60
CA CYS A 76 -3.81 8.60 4.76
C CYS A 76 -4.40 8.39 3.34
N ALA A 77 -4.27 7.20 2.77
CA ALA A 77 -4.89 6.86 1.50
C ALA A 77 -6.41 7.08 1.51
N TYR A 78 -7.11 6.65 2.57
CA TYR A 78 -8.54 6.87 2.73
C TYR A 78 -8.89 8.36 2.86
N THR A 79 -8.13 9.11 3.66
CA THR A 79 -8.38 10.55 3.85
C THR A 79 -8.11 11.34 2.58
N ALA A 80 -7.06 11.01 1.83
CA ALA A 80 -6.76 11.61 0.53
C ALA A 80 -7.87 11.34 -0.49
N LEU A 81 -8.36 10.09 -0.56
CA LEU A 81 -9.51 9.74 -1.39
C LEU A 81 -10.78 10.51 -0.98
N GLN A 82 -11.06 10.59 0.32
CA GLN A 82 -12.24 11.35 0.80
C GLN A 82 -12.12 12.85 0.50
N ALA A 83 -10.92 13.40 0.54
CA ALA A 83 -10.68 14.81 0.22
C ALA A 83 -11.04 15.10 -1.25
N ILE A 84 -10.58 14.29 -2.19
CA ILE A 84 -10.89 14.51 -3.63
C ILE A 84 -12.38 14.28 -3.92
N LEU A 85 -13.02 13.26 -3.35
CA LEU A 85 -14.44 12.98 -3.53
C LEU A 85 -15.36 14.07 -2.97
N LYS A 86 -14.92 14.76 -1.92
CA LYS A 86 -15.67 15.86 -1.29
C LYS A 86 -15.33 17.24 -1.85
N CYS A 87 -14.29 17.34 -2.69
CA CYS A 87 -13.90 18.59 -3.29
C CYS A 87 -14.98 19.07 -4.27
N LYS A 88 -15.57 20.23 -3.97
CA LYS A 88 -16.57 20.87 -4.81
C LYS A 88 -15.98 22.14 -5.42
N ASP A 89 -16.23 22.34 -6.70
CA ASP A 89 -15.83 23.53 -7.46
C ASP A 89 -14.35 23.93 -7.28
N PRO A 90 -13.39 23.01 -7.54
CA PRO A 90 -11.97 23.28 -7.38
C PRO A 90 -11.53 24.39 -8.33
N LYS A 91 -10.76 25.34 -7.86
CA LYS A 91 -10.20 26.42 -8.68
C LYS A 91 -9.05 25.96 -9.58
N LYS A 92 -8.42 24.85 -9.24
CA LYS A 92 -7.33 24.19 -9.97
C LYS A 92 -7.68 22.73 -10.15
N THR A 93 -7.07 22.06 -11.11
CA THR A 93 -7.16 20.61 -11.23
C THR A 93 -6.59 19.96 -9.98
N CYS A 94 -7.37 19.07 -9.37
CA CYS A 94 -6.96 18.31 -8.20
C CYS A 94 -6.79 16.84 -8.59
N MET A 95 -5.75 16.22 -8.03
CA MET A 95 -5.46 14.81 -8.25
C MET A 95 -5.09 14.15 -6.94
N THR A 96 -5.64 12.99 -6.66
CA THR A 96 -5.17 12.10 -5.60
C THR A 96 -4.44 10.95 -6.23
N ILE A 97 -3.24 10.67 -5.74
CA ILE A 97 -2.37 9.62 -6.25
C ILE A 97 -2.17 8.64 -5.11
N LEU A 98 -2.53 7.38 -5.33
CA LEU A 98 -2.30 6.29 -4.40
C LEU A 98 -1.25 5.37 -5.04
N THR A 99 -0.12 5.27 -4.42
CA THR A 99 1.02 4.50 -4.94
C THR A 99 1.28 3.27 -4.11
N ASP A 100 1.94 2.30 -4.69
CA ASP A 100 2.41 1.09 -4.05
C ASP A 100 3.93 1.16 -3.83
N LYS A 101 4.49 0.18 -3.09
CA LYS A 101 5.94 -0.02 -2.94
C LYS A 101 6.69 1.07 -2.15
N GLU A 102 6.01 1.90 -1.36
CA GLU A 102 6.67 2.94 -0.57
C GLU A 102 7.72 2.33 0.37
N GLU A 103 7.37 1.30 1.12
CA GLU A 103 8.24 0.61 2.09
C GLU A 103 9.47 -0.09 1.47
N THR A 104 9.45 -0.31 0.17
CA THR A 104 10.57 -0.90 -0.58
C THR A 104 11.31 0.11 -1.45
N GLY A 105 11.11 1.43 -1.22
CA GLY A 105 11.80 2.51 -1.92
C GLY A 105 11.05 3.09 -3.11
N SER A 106 9.74 2.88 -3.20
CA SER A 106 8.87 3.38 -4.27
C SER A 106 9.25 2.94 -5.69
N ASP A 107 10.00 1.85 -5.82
CA ASP A 107 10.46 1.32 -7.09
C ASP A 107 9.37 0.47 -7.79
N GLY A 108 9.63 0.15 -9.07
CA GLY A 108 8.71 -0.64 -9.89
C GLY A 108 7.64 0.18 -10.58
N ASN A 109 6.78 -0.50 -11.34
CA ASN A 109 5.78 0.15 -12.22
C ASN A 109 4.63 0.82 -11.46
N THR A 110 4.38 0.40 -10.23
CA THR A 110 3.30 0.90 -9.37
C THR A 110 3.81 1.86 -8.29
N GLY A 111 5.12 1.97 -8.13
CA GLY A 111 5.77 2.90 -7.22
C GLY A 111 5.81 4.33 -7.74
N LEU A 112 6.02 5.29 -6.85
CA LEU A 112 6.04 6.72 -7.21
C LEU A 112 7.23 7.09 -8.13
N ASN A 113 8.32 6.32 -8.09
CA ASN A 113 9.49 6.52 -8.96
C ASN A 113 9.24 6.09 -10.42
N SER A 114 8.10 5.48 -10.73
CA SER A 114 7.76 5.13 -12.11
C SER A 114 7.52 6.36 -12.97
N SER A 115 7.71 6.21 -14.28
CA SER A 115 7.40 7.27 -15.25
C SER A 115 5.90 7.43 -15.52
N TYR A 116 5.05 6.60 -14.90
CA TYR A 116 3.62 6.61 -15.17
C TYR A 116 2.96 7.97 -14.86
N LEU A 117 3.23 8.51 -13.66
CA LEU A 117 2.63 9.79 -13.25
C LEU A 117 3.05 10.97 -14.13
N PRO A 118 4.34 11.18 -14.45
CA PRO A 118 4.75 12.22 -15.39
C PRO A 118 4.13 12.07 -16.77
N TYR A 119 4.02 10.86 -17.29
CA TYR A 119 3.39 10.62 -18.59
C TYR A 119 1.89 10.90 -18.57
N PHE A 120 1.21 10.44 -17.52
CA PHE A 120 -0.23 10.72 -17.35
C PHE A 120 -0.52 12.22 -17.28
N ILE A 121 0.29 12.98 -16.50
CA ILE A 121 0.14 14.44 -16.44
C ILE A 121 0.44 15.09 -17.82
N ALA A 122 1.44 14.59 -18.53
CA ALA A 122 1.78 15.12 -19.85
C ALA A 122 0.65 14.89 -20.86
N ASP A 123 0.02 13.72 -20.83
CA ASP A 123 -1.13 13.41 -21.72
C ASP A 123 -2.34 14.27 -21.37
N LEU A 124 -2.64 14.48 -20.10
CA LEU A 124 -3.70 15.41 -19.69
C LEU A 124 -3.40 16.86 -20.12
N ALA A 125 -2.17 17.33 -19.88
CA ALA A 125 -1.75 18.68 -20.24
C ALA A 125 -1.91 18.95 -21.73
N LYS A 126 -1.60 17.96 -22.56
CA LYS A 126 -1.71 18.04 -24.03
C LYS A 126 -3.13 18.32 -24.51
N VAL A 127 -4.15 17.81 -23.82
CA VAL A 127 -5.56 18.08 -24.13
C VAL A 127 -5.88 19.58 -24.02
N TYR A 128 -5.16 20.30 -23.16
CA TYR A 128 -5.30 21.74 -22.94
C TYR A 128 -4.24 22.57 -23.67
N GLY A 129 -3.45 21.97 -24.58
CA GLY A 129 -2.37 22.66 -25.29
C GLY A 129 -1.21 23.08 -24.40
N LEU A 130 -0.99 22.40 -23.27
CA LEU A 130 0.05 22.69 -22.29
C LEU A 130 1.17 21.63 -22.35
N GLU A 131 2.36 22.03 -21.90
CA GLU A 131 3.50 21.13 -21.71
C GLU A 131 3.45 20.48 -20.33
N GLY A 132 3.49 19.14 -20.25
CA GLY A 132 3.40 18.40 -19.00
C GLY A 132 4.44 18.81 -17.94
N ARG A 133 5.68 19.04 -18.34
CA ARG A 133 6.75 19.54 -17.44
C ARG A 133 6.40 20.88 -16.78
N ASN A 134 5.75 21.78 -17.52
CA ASN A 134 5.35 23.08 -16.98
C ASN A 134 4.18 22.93 -16.00
N VAL A 135 3.27 21.99 -16.28
CA VAL A 135 2.18 21.65 -15.34
C VAL A 135 2.75 21.07 -14.05
N ILE A 136 3.68 20.12 -14.14
CA ILE A 136 4.31 19.51 -12.97
C ILE A 136 5.04 20.57 -12.14
N SER A 137 5.87 21.42 -12.77
CA SER A 137 6.64 22.44 -12.06
C SER A 137 5.79 23.54 -11.44
N ALA A 138 4.57 23.75 -11.92
CA ALA A 138 3.60 24.70 -11.37
C ALA A 138 2.60 24.06 -10.40
N SER A 139 2.70 22.75 -10.15
CA SER A 139 1.85 22.03 -9.23
C SER A 139 2.38 22.10 -7.79
N GLU A 140 1.45 21.99 -6.86
CA GLU A 140 1.73 21.81 -5.45
C GLU A 140 1.38 20.37 -5.07
N CYS A 141 2.21 19.73 -4.27
CA CYS A 141 2.00 18.36 -3.81
C CYS A 141 1.94 18.33 -2.28
N LEU A 142 0.96 17.61 -1.74
CA LEU A 142 0.91 17.24 -0.34
C LEU A 142 1.21 15.74 -0.26
N SER A 143 2.33 15.40 0.36
CA SER A 143 2.65 14.03 0.71
C SER A 143 2.02 13.69 2.05
N ALA A 144 1.34 12.56 2.13
CA ALA A 144 0.66 12.12 3.33
C ALA A 144 1.10 10.70 3.68
N ASP A 145 1.50 10.54 4.92
CA ASP A 145 1.95 9.29 5.50
C ASP A 145 1.59 9.26 6.99
N VAL A 146 1.56 8.07 7.60
CA VAL A 146 1.32 7.92 9.03
C VAL A 146 2.57 8.23 9.83
N ASN A 147 2.36 8.63 11.07
CA ASN A 147 3.44 8.86 12.01
C ASN A 147 3.30 7.93 13.21
N ALA A 148 4.39 7.24 13.56
CA ALA A 148 4.43 6.38 14.73
C ALA A 148 4.27 7.20 16.02
N ALA A 149 3.36 6.78 16.89
CA ALA A 149 3.26 7.30 18.24
C ALA A 149 4.27 6.62 19.16
N TYR A 150 4.83 7.37 20.10
CA TYR A 150 5.72 6.84 21.11
C TYR A 150 5.10 5.67 21.87
N ASP A 151 5.77 4.53 21.84
CA ASP A 151 5.40 3.34 22.59
C ASP A 151 6.36 3.14 23.77
N PRO A 152 5.89 3.28 25.01
CA PRO A 152 6.74 3.09 26.20
C PRO A 152 7.20 1.65 26.39
N THR A 153 6.53 0.66 25.77
CA THR A 153 6.91 -0.76 25.82
C THR A 153 7.98 -1.11 24.80
N PHE A 154 8.14 -0.29 23.78
CA PHE A 154 9.15 -0.41 22.72
C PHE A 154 9.77 0.94 22.42
N SER A 155 10.49 1.49 23.42
CA SER A 155 10.97 2.88 23.39
C SER A 155 12.27 3.12 22.61
N GLU A 156 13.04 2.06 22.31
CA GLU A 156 14.36 2.17 21.67
C GLU A 156 14.40 2.99 20.37
N PRO A 157 13.46 2.82 19.41
CA PRO A 157 13.53 3.56 18.16
C PRO A 157 13.06 5.01 18.25
N PHE A 158 12.59 5.46 19.42
CA PHE A 158 11.96 6.78 19.58
C PHE A 158 12.86 7.79 20.28
N GLU A 159 12.89 9.01 19.75
CA GLU A 159 13.33 10.19 20.48
C GLU A 159 12.09 10.86 21.10
N ILE A 160 11.91 10.76 22.41
CA ILE A 160 10.69 11.18 23.13
C ILE A 160 10.28 12.63 22.85
N ARG A 161 11.26 13.53 22.71
CA ARG A 161 11.01 14.97 22.50
C ARG A 161 10.44 15.26 21.12
N ASN A 162 10.76 14.40 20.14
CA ASN A 162 10.38 14.55 18.74
C ASN A 162 9.28 13.56 18.32
N SER A 163 8.86 12.66 19.22
CA SER A 163 7.86 11.65 18.93
C SER A 163 6.46 12.18 19.14
N SER A 164 5.55 11.75 18.27
CA SER A 164 4.12 11.90 18.47
C SER A 164 3.67 11.09 19.68
N GLN A 165 2.65 11.55 20.38
CA GLN A 165 2.06 10.84 21.51
C GLN A 165 0.57 10.67 21.29
N ILE A 166 0.06 9.48 21.60
CA ILE A 166 -1.36 9.17 21.53
C ILE A 166 -2.14 10.17 22.41
N ASN A 167 -3.26 10.66 21.91
CA ASN A 167 -4.16 11.59 22.59
C ASN A 167 -3.58 12.97 22.91
N LYS A 168 -2.45 13.34 22.36
CA LYS A 168 -1.95 14.72 22.44
C LYS A 168 -2.16 15.44 21.12
N HIS A 169 -2.81 16.62 21.20
CA HIS A 169 -3.24 17.42 20.05
C HIS A 169 -2.12 18.09 19.22
N LYS A 170 -0.88 17.75 19.44
CA LYS A 170 0.19 18.21 18.56
C LYS A 170 0.51 17.12 17.56
N VAL A 171 0.00 17.30 16.35
CA VAL A 171 0.65 16.72 15.18
C VAL A 171 2.04 17.38 15.12
N SER A 172 3.04 16.72 15.65
CA SER A 172 4.39 17.04 15.23
C SER A 172 4.49 16.53 13.79
N SER A 173 4.70 17.41 12.85
CA SER A 173 5.14 17.02 11.53
C SER A 173 6.40 16.20 11.72
N GLY A 174 6.29 14.88 11.57
CA GLY A 174 7.44 14.00 11.60
C GLY A 174 8.39 14.42 10.49
N TYR A 175 9.63 14.63 10.84
CA TYR A 175 10.67 14.87 9.87
C TYR A 175 11.03 13.50 9.32
N ASP A 176 10.57 13.18 8.13
CA ASP A 176 11.03 12.00 7.42
C ASP A 176 12.46 12.25 6.92
N ARG A 177 13.41 11.45 7.40
CA ARG A 177 14.82 11.53 6.99
C ARG A 177 15.04 11.10 5.54
N HIS A 178 14.06 10.50 4.90
CA HIS A 178 14.17 9.99 3.54
C HIS A 178 13.81 11.03 2.46
N THR A 179 13.32 12.20 2.86
CA THR A 179 12.97 13.30 1.94
C THR A 179 13.97 14.46 1.94
N ALA A 180 15.16 14.26 2.47
CA ALA A 180 16.24 15.27 2.45
C ALA A 180 17.27 14.98 1.37
#